data_39c651c32f89c03e9c9960ec4ac7ca30
#
_entry.id   39c651c32f89c03e9c9960ec4ac7ca30
#
_cell.length_a   1.000
_cell.length_b   1.000
_cell.length_c   1.000
_cell.angle_alpha   90.00
_cell.angle_beta   90.00
_cell.angle_gamma   90.00
#
_symmetry.space_group_name_H-M   'P 1'
#
loop_
_entity.id
_entity.type
_entity.pdbx_description
1 polymer ?
#
loop_
_entity_poly.entity_id
_entity_poly.type
_entity_poly.pdbx_seq_one_letter_code
_entity_poly.pdbx_strand_id
1 'polypeptide(L)'
;MSEARPQLTNEVKKQLTRCYNEINKEIYGFGVTQLKIAEDDGIISFYVKHQRVTALKALEARYGLMKQAVDYALHSEFKIRFRRRLEELGLKAAAILRDYDPASEWAVTVVITKD
;
A
#
# COMPACT_ATOMS: atom_id res chain seq x y z
N MET A 1 -17.10 -8.42 -22.50
CA MET A 1 -15.66 -8.11 -22.48
C MET A 1 -15.41 -6.84 -21.72
N SER A 2 -14.50 -6.89 -20.80
CA SER A 2 -14.19 -5.70 -20.02
C SER A 2 -13.10 -4.87 -20.71
N GLU A 3 -13.37 -3.58 -20.86
CA GLU A 3 -12.40 -2.66 -21.43
C GLU A 3 -12.10 -1.51 -20.47
N ALA A 4 -12.67 -1.59 -19.27
CA ALA A 4 -12.54 -0.50 -18.30
C ALA A 4 -11.19 -0.50 -17.60
N ARG A 5 -10.48 -1.63 -17.58
CA ARG A 5 -9.19 -1.73 -16.93
C ARG A 5 -8.07 -1.29 -17.86
N PRO A 6 -7.25 -0.32 -17.47
CA PRO A 6 -6.05 -0.02 -18.22
C PRO A 6 -5.10 -1.20 -18.15
N GLN A 7 -4.33 -1.40 -19.22
CA GLN A 7 -3.32 -2.42 -19.25
C GLN A 7 -2.17 -2.04 -18.34
N LEU A 8 -1.62 -3.01 -17.62
CA LEU A 8 -0.52 -2.77 -16.69
C LEU A 8 0.82 -2.79 -17.46
N THR A 9 1.09 -1.70 -18.14
CA THR A 9 2.33 -1.52 -18.89
C THR A 9 3.49 -1.22 -17.95
N ASN A 10 4.71 -1.25 -18.48
CA ASN A 10 5.90 -0.86 -17.71
C ASN A 10 5.79 0.57 -17.22
N GLU A 11 5.21 1.47 -18.04
CA GLU A 11 5.01 2.85 -17.65
C GLU A 11 4.05 2.99 -16.47
N VAL A 12 2.94 2.26 -16.53
CA VAL A 12 1.97 2.27 -15.42
C VAL A 12 2.60 1.70 -14.16
N LYS A 13 3.38 0.62 -14.28
CA LYS A 13 4.09 0.04 -13.13
C LYS A 13 5.04 1.04 -12.49
N LYS A 14 5.76 1.83 -13.29
CA LYS A 14 6.65 2.88 -12.78
C LYS A 14 5.86 3.94 -12.02
N GLN A 15 4.71 4.35 -12.56
CA GLN A 15 3.84 5.32 -11.90
C GLN A 15 3.30 4.79 -10.59
N LEU A 16 2.91 3.50 -10.56
CA LEU A 16 2.42 2.85 -9.34
C LEU A 16 3.51 2.75 -8.28
N THR A 17 4.73 2.41 -8.69
CA THR A 17 5.89 2.35 -7.79
C THR A 17 6.14 3.70 -7.14
N ARG A 18 6.17 4.76 -7.95
CA ARG A 18 6.38 6.12 -7.46
C ARG A 18 5.29 6.53 -6.49
N CYS A 19 4.06 6.29 -6.88
CA CYS A 19 2.88 6.62 -6.09
C CYS A 19 2.91 5.94 -4.72
N TYR A 20 3.17 4.63 -4.71
CA TYR A 20 3.25 3.86 -3.46
C TYR A 20 4.34 4.41 -2.55
N ASN A 21 5.52 4.66 -3.11
CA ASN A 21 6.66 5.16 -2.36
C ASN A 21 6.39 6.55 -1.77
N GLU A 22 5.74 7.43 -2.54
CA GLU A 22 5.39 8.77 -2.07
C GLU A 22 4.42 8.73 -0.89
N ILE A 23 3.38 7.89 -1.00
CA ILE A 23 2.40 7.74 0.08
C ILE A 23 3.06 7.16 1.32
N ASN A 24 3.95 6.19 1.14
CA ASN A 24 4.66 5.59 2.26
C ASN A 24 5.50 6.65 3.00
N LYS A 25 6.16 7.53 2.26
CA LYS A 25 6.91 8.63 2.85
C LYS A 25 6.01 9.62 3.61
N GLU A 26 4.87 9.95 3.02
CA GLU A 26 3.93 10.90 3.63
C GLU A 26 3.41 10.38 4.97
N ILE A 27 3.11 9.09 5.05
CA ILE A 27 2.46 8.50 6.23
C ILE A 27 3.50 8.03 7.25
N TYR A 28 4.54 7.34 6.80
CA TYR A 28 5.51 6.70 7.71
C TYR A 28 6.83 7.45 7.85
N GLY A 29 7.05 8.48 7.03
CA GLY A 29 8.24 9.31 7.12
C GLY A 29 9.43 8.84 6.30
N PHE A 30 9.35 7.66 5.68
CA PHE A 30 10.43 7.14 4.83
C PHE A 30 9.85 6.28 3.72
N GLY A 31 10.65 6.13 2.66
CA GLY A 31 10.25 5.34 1.50
C GLY A 31 10.41 3.85 1.71
N VAL A 32 9.97 3.09 0.74
CA VAL A 32 10.13 1.64 0.74
C VAL A 32 11.56 1.28 0.33
N THR A 33 12.07 0.18 0.88
CA THR A 33 13.40 -0.31 0.53
C THR A 33 13.37 -1.30 -0.62
N GLN A 34 12.26 -2.03 -0.77
CA GLN A 34 12.03 -2.95 -1.87
C GLN A 34 10.56 -2.90 -2.26
N LEU A 35 10.29 -3.01 -3.54
CA LEU A 35 8.92 -3.04 -4.05
C LEU A 35 8.86 -3.88 -5.30
N LYS A 36 7.92 -4.82 -5.34
CA LYS A 36 7.64 -5.66 -6.49
C LYS A 36 6.15 -5.64 -6.77
N ILE A 37 5.79 -5.48 -8.04
CA ILE A 37 4.39 -5.46 -8.47
C ILE A 37 4.14 -6.69 -9.33
N ALA A 38 3.04 -7.37 -9.05
CA ALA A 38 2.54 -8.46 -9.88
C ALA A 38 1.07 -8.21 -10.20
N GLU A 39 0.65 -8.62 -11.39
CA GLU A 39 -0.73 -8.45 -11.82
C GLU A 39 -1.23 -9.76 -12.41
N ASP A 40 -2.44 -10.13 -12.04
CA ASP A 40 -3.10 -11.33 -12.54
C ASP A 40 -4.61 -11.07 -12.60
N ASP A 41 -5.13 -10.99 -13.81
CA ASP A 41 -6.57 -10.88 -14.07
C ASP A 41 -7.27 -9.80 -13.22
N GLY A 42 -6.72 -8.60 -13.23
CA GLY A 42 -7.31 -7.47 -12.52
C GLY A 42 -6.99 -7.39 -11.04
N ILE A 43 -6.10 -8.26 -10.56
CA ILE A 43 -5.61 -8.21 -9.19
C ILE A 43 -4.16 -7.74 -9.24
N ILE A 44 -3.88 -6.60 -8.61
CA ILE A 44 -2.55 -6.03 -8.58
C ILE A 44 -2.00 -6.18 -7.17
N SER A 45 -0.90 -6.90 -7.04
CA SER A 45 -0.27 -7.17 -5.75
C SER A 45 1.05 -6.40 -5.64
N PHE A 46 1.22 -5.74 -4.51
CA PHE A 46 2.43 -4.99 -4.18
C PHE A 46 3.11 -5.71 -3.04
N TYR A 47 4.31 -6.23 -3.28
CA TYR A 47 5.15 -6.85 -2.26
C TYR A 47 6.19 -5.83 -1.87
N VAL A 48 6.15 -5.37 -0.63
CA VAL A 48 6.87 -4.18 -0.23
C VAL A 48 7.63 -4.44 1.06
N LYS A 49 8.86 -3.93 1.14
CA LYS A 49 9.60 -3.94 2.39
C LYS A 49 9.84 -2.50 2.84
N HIS A 50 9.47 -2.19 4.08
CA HIS A 50 9.74 -0.88 4.64
C HIS A 50 9.95 -0.98 6.15
N GLN A 51 10.68 -0.01 6.68
CA GLN A 51 11.01 0.01 8.11
C GLN A 51 9.77 0.23 8.96
N ARG A 52 9.83 -0.27 10.20
CA ARG A 52 8.82 0.05 11.21
C ARG A 52 9.01 1.49 11.66
N VAL A 53 7.89 2.14 11.96
CA VAL A 53 7.91 3.47 12.57
C VAL A 53 8.43 3.32 13.99
N THR A 54 9.53 4.00 14.30
CA THR A 54 10.18 3.90 15.61
C THR A 54 9.24 4.25 16.76
N ALA A 55 8.41 5.27 16.57
CA ALA A 55 7.46 5.68 17.60
C ALA A 55 6.47 4.58 17.95
N LEU A 56 6.01 3.81 16.95
CA LEU A 56 5.10 2.69 17.19
C LEU A 56 5.77 1.56 17.95
N LYS A 57 7.04 1.32 17.64
CA LYS A 57 7.83 0.31 18.34
C LYS A 57 7.95 0.66 19.83
N ALA A 58 8.11 1.92 20.14
CA ALA A 58 8.21 2.37 21.53
C ALA A 58 6.91 2.16 22.31
N LEU A 59 5.76 2.10 21.64
CA LEU A 59 4.47 1.93 22.28
C LEU A 59 4.12 0.46 22.57
N GLU A 60 4.80 -0.50 21.94
CA GLU A 60 4.40 -1.91 22.00
C GLU A 60 4.30 -2.49 23.39
N ALA A 61 5.30 -2.25 24.22
CA ALA A 61 5.42 -2.93 25.51
C ALA A 61 4.44 -2.42 26.56
N ARG A 62 4.04 -1.14 26.46
CA ARG A 62 3.27 -0.49 27.53
C ARG A 62 1.92 0.02 27.08
N TYR A 63 1.80 0.38 25.81
CA TYR A 63 0.60 1.02 25.25
C TYR A 63 0.07 0.24 24.05
N GLY A 64 -0.08 -1.08 24.21
CA GLY A 64 -0.45 -1.96 23.10
C GLY A 64 -1.76 -1.60 22.41
N LEU A 65 -2.79 -1.22 23.19
CA LEU A 65 -4.08 -0.85 22.59
C LEU A 65 -3.98 0.44 21.78
N MET A 66 -3.24 1.41 22.29
CA MET A 66 -3.00 2.66 21.57
C MET A 66 -2.22 2.40 20.30
N LYS A 67 -1.20 1.56 20.36
CA LYS A 67 -0.40 1.19 19.19
C LYS A 67 -1.26 0.54 18.12
N GLN A 68 -2.18 -0.37 18.51
CA GLN A 68 -3.11 -1.00 17.57
C GLN A 68 -4.02 0.02 16.90
N ALA A 69 -4.53 0.98 17.67
CA ALA A 69 -5.39 2.03 17.13
C ALA A 69 -4.64 2.91 16.12
N VAL A 70 -3.39 3.26 16.43
CA VAL A 70 -2.56 4.06 15.52
C VAL A 70 -2.23 3.27 14.26
N ASP A 71 -1.85 1.98 14.39
CA ASP A 71 -1.60 1.12 13.23
C ASP A 71 -2.81 1.07 12.32
N TYR A 72 -4.00 0.87 12.89
CA TYR A 72 -5.23 0.82 12.11
C TYR A 72 -5.47 2.14 11.38
N ALA A 73 -5.29 3.26 12.07
CA ALA A 73 -5.48 4.57 11.47
C ALA A 73 -4.51 4.82 10.33
N LEU A 74 -3.25 4.43 10.48
CA LEU A 74 -2.23 4.60 9.43
C LEU A 74 -2.54 3.72 8.22
N HIS A 75 -2.95 2.46 8.43
CA HIS A 75 -3.37 1.59 7.34
C HIS A 75 -4.57 2.15 6.59
N SER A 76 -5.56 2.66 7.32
CA SER A 76 -6.75 3.25 6.72
C SER A 76 -6.41 4.48 5.89
N GLU A 77 -5.55 5.33 6.42
CA GLU A 77 -5.12 6.54 5.71
C GLU A 77 -4.34 6.20 4.45
N PHE A 78 -3.48 5.18 4.52
CA PHE A 78 -2.76 4.69 3.34
C PHE A 78 -3.73 4.28 2.24
N LYS A 79 -4.75 3.49 2.58
CA LYS A 79 -5.72 3.00 1.61
C LYS A 79 -6.50 4.16 0.96
N ILE A 80 -6.88 5.15 1.75
CA ILE A 80 -7.61 6.31 1.25
C ILE A 80 -6.78 7.07 0.21
N ARG A 81 -5.53 7.38 0.55
CA ARG A 81 -4.63 8.11 -0.34
C ARG A 81 -4.27 7.29 -1.57
N PHE A 82 -4.03 6.00 -1.39
CA PHE A 82 -3.67 5.12 -2.50
C PHE A 82 -4.82 4.96 -3.48
N ARG A 83 -6.05 4.78 -2.98
CA ARG A 83 -7.24 4.71 -3.83
C ARG A 83 -7.37 5.96 -4.70
N ARG A 84 -7.17 7.12 -4.12
CA ARG A 84 -7.24 8.39 -4.84
C ARG A 84 -6.20 8.47 -5.95
N ARG A 85 -4.97 8.08 -5.66
CA ARG A 85 -3.90 8.10 -6.64
C ARG A 85 -4.13 7.07 -7.76
N LEU A 86 -4.67 5.90 -7.41
CA LEU A 86 -5.05 4.89 -8.42
C LEU A 86 -6.10 5.44 -9.38
N GLU A 87 -7.10 6.13 -8.86
CA GLU A 87 -8.15 6.72 -9.68
C GLU A 87 -7.58 7.76 -10.67
N GLU A 88 -6.61 8.53 -10.25
CA GLU A 88 -5.91 9.48 -11.12
C GLU A 88 -5.20 8.78 -12.28
N LEU A 89 -4.79 7.53 -12.08
CA LEU A 89 -4.17 6.71 -13.12
C LEU A 89 -5.18 5.90 -13.93
N GLY A 90 -6.46 6.09 -13.68
CA GLY A 90 -7.52 5.37 -14.38
C GLY A 90 -7.81 3.99 -13.82
N LEU A 91 -7.30 3.68 -12.63
CA LEU A 91 -7.52 2.38 -11.99
C LEU A 91 -8.55 2.52 -10.89
N LYS A 92 -9.69 1.87 -11.06
CA LYS A 92 -10.74 1.86 -10.05
C LYS A 92 -10.62 0.62 -9.18
N ALA A 93 -10.49 0.81 -7.88
CA ALA A 93 -10.34 -0.29 -6.94
C ALA A 93 -11.70 -0.69 -6.37
N ALA A 94 -12.04 -1.97 -6.51
CA ALA A 94 -13.17 -2.55 -5.81
C ALA A 94 -12.81 -2.77 -4.34
N ALA A 95 -11.55 -3.15 -4.07
CA ALA A 95 -11.06 -3.36 -2.73
C ALA A 95 -9.56 -3.12 -2.67
N ILE A 96 -9.08 -2.64 -1.53
CA ILE A 96 -7.65 -2.54 -1.24
C ILE A 96 -7.44 -3.24 0.10
N LEU A 97 -6.61 -4.28 0.08
CA LEU A 97 -6.27 -5.06 1.27
C LEU A 97 -4.79 -4.85 1.56
N ARG A 98 -4.48 -4.71 2.83
CA ARG A 98 -3.10 -4.42 3.20
C ARG A 98 -2.77 -5.08 4.54
N ASP A 99 -1.61 -5.70 4.61
CA ASP A 99 -1.10 -6.29 5.84
C ASP A 99 0.40 -6.05 5.94
N TYR A 100 0.90 -5.96 7.17
CA TYR A 100 2.30 -5.70 7.45
C TYR A 100 2.79 -6.60 8.57
N ASP A 101 3.89 -7.30 8.31
CA ASP A 101 4.53 -8.14 9.32
C ASP A 101 5.70 -7.37 9.95
N PRO A 102 5.55 -6.89 11.20
CA PRO A 102 6.59 -6.07 11.81
C PRO A 102 7.89 -6.80 12.07
N ALA A 103 7.87 -8.12 12.21
CA ALA A 103 9.08 -8.89 12.48
C ALA A 103 9.99 -8.94 11.27
N SER A 104 9.43 -9.11 10.07
CA SER A 104 10.19 -9.19 8.82
C SER A 104 10.25 -7.88 8.06
N GLU A 105 9.40 -6.92 8.42
CA GLU A 105 9.22 -5.63 7.74
C GLU A 105 8.67 -5.77 6.30
N TRP A 106 8.11 -6.93 5.96
CA TRP A 106 7.39 -7.11 4.71
C TRP A 106 5.93 -6.72 4.83
N ALA A 107 5.42 -6.10 3.79
CA ALA A 107 4.00 -5.77 3.65
C ALA A 107 3.50 -6.30 2.32
N VAL A 108 2.22 -6.62 2.27
CA VAL A 108 1.55 -6.89 1.01
C VAL A 108 0.33 -5.98 0.89
N THR A 109 0.17 -5.38 -0.27
CA THR A 109 -1.02 -4.60 -0.59
C THR A 109 -1.62 -5.18 -1.85
N VAL A 110 -2.89 -5.55 -1.79
CA VAL A 110 -3.59 -6.15 -2.92
C VAL A 110 -4.72 -5.21 -3.34
N VAL A 111 -4.70 -4.83 -4.61
CA VAL A 111 -5.74 -4.01 -5.21
C VAL A 111 -6.57 -4.90 -6.12
N ILE A 112 -7.85 -5.04 -5.79
CA ILE A 112 -8.79 -5.75 -6.64
C ILE A 112 -9.47 -4.68 -7.48
N THR A 113 -9.19 -4.67 -8.77
CA THR A 113 -9.75 -3.65 -9.66
C THR A 113 -11.16 -4.04 -10.08
N LYS A 114 -11.98 -3.03 -10.37
CA LYS A 114 -13.29 -3.27 -10.95
C LYS A 114 -13.30 -2.90 -12.42
N ASP A 115 -14.18 -3.53 -13.13
CA ASP A 115 -14.37 -3.30 -14.55
C ASP A 115 -15.02 -1.94 -14.84
#